data_a48c43cda2624967628c44525a438be8
#
_entry.id   a48c43cda2624967628c44525a438be8
#
_cell.length_a   1.000
_cell.length_b   1.000
_cell.length_c   1.000
_cell.angle_alpha   90.00
_cell.angle_beta   90.00
_cell.angle_gamma   90.00
#
_symmetry.space_group_name_H-M   'P 1'
#
loop_
_entity.id
_entity.type
_entity.pdbx_description
1 polymer ?
#
loop_
_entity_poly.entity_id
_entity_poly.type
_entity_poly.pdbx_seq_one_letter_code
_entity_poly.pdbx_strand_id
1 'polypeptide(L)'
;PQIGKTQNGKYAAFLASGYAAKQIASQENKTALYVYDLGNTLGTPIAKIEVKDGKGGLSSPTLVDKDLDGIVDIAYAGDRGGNMYRFDLSNSDPSKWSVSTIFEGGKPITSAPAVSRLADKRVVIFGTGSDLSEEDVVGKDQQYIYGIFDDDKGTVKVTVQNGTGGGLLEQVLKEENKTLFLNKGSDGSGSKGWVVKLKEGQRVTVKPTVVLRTAFVTIRKYKDDGCGADTAILGINTADGGALTPRSARPIVPE
;
A
#
# COMPACT_ATOMS: atom_id res chain seq x y z
N PRO A 1 1.24 -13.99 -3.05
CA PRO A 1 1.70 -14.11 -4.45
C PRO A 1 0.65 -13.65 -5.44
N GLN A 2 1.09 -13.12 -6.58
CA GLN A 2 0.24 -12.74 -7.70
C GLN A 2 0.71 -13.48 -8.94
N ILE A 3 -0.20 -13.76 -9.85
CA ILE A 3 0.10 -14.41 -11.12
C ILE A 3 -0.20 -13.45 -12.26
N GLY A 4 0.71 -13.36 -13.23
CA GLY A 4 0.53 -12.53 -14.41
C GLY A 4 1.48 -12.94 -15.53
N LYS A 5 1.14 -12.51 -16.75
CA LYS A 5 1.98 -12.71 -17.93
C LYS A 5 3.01 -11.58 -18.02
N THR A 6 4.27 -11.95 -18.21
CA THR A 6 5.36 -10.99 -18.32
C THR A 6 5.63 -10.58 -19.77
N GLN A 7 6.37 -9.49 -19.96
CA GLN A 7 6.74 -8.96 -21.28
C GLN A 7 7.61 -9.93 -22.12
N ASN A 8 8.25 -10.91 -21.48
CA ASN A 8 8.97 -11.98 -22.18
C ASN A 8 8.08 -13.17 -22.58
N GLY A 9 6.76 -13.05 -22.45
CA GLY A 9 5.78 -14.07 -22.86
C GLY A 9 5.60 -15.23 -21.89
N LYS A 10 6.12 -15.13 -20.67
CA LYS A 10 6.01 -16.16 -19.64
C LYS A 10 4.86 -15.86 -18.65
N TYR A 11 4.11 -16.88 -18.29
CA TYR A 11 3.24 -16.78 -17.12
C TYR A 11 4.07 -16.96 -15.86
N ALA A 12 4.01 -16.00 -14.97
CA ALA A 12 4.89 -15.91 -13.82
C ALA A 12 4.14 -15.74 -12.50
N ALA A 13 4.75 -16.22 -11.43
CA ALA A 13 4.39 -15.90 -10.05
C ALA A 13 5.28 -14.78 -9.53
N PHE A 14 4.65 -13.75 -8.97
CA PHE A 14 5.29 -12.60 -8.34
C PHE A 14 5.21 -12.76 -6.84
N LEU A 15 6.35 -12.89 -6.19
CA LEU A 15 6.50 -13.18 -4.77
C LEU A 15 7.33 -12.09 -4.10
N ALA A 16 6.78 -11.51 -3.05
CA ALA A 16 7.53 -10.61 -2.19
C ALA A 16 8.40 -11.41 -1.20
N SER A 17 9.50 -10.82 -0.76
CA SER A 17 10.41 -11.42 0.23
C SER A 17 9.76 -11.68 1.60
N GLY A 18 8.61 -11.05 1.87
CA GLY A 18 7.90 -11.19 3.13
C GLY A 18 8.61 -10.49 4.29
N TYR A 19 8.22 -10.83 5.51
CA TYR A 19 8.75 -10.22 6.73
C TYR A 19 9.64 -11.21 7.48
N ALA A 20 10.80 -10.73 7.98
CA ALA A 20 11.53 -11.48 8.98
C ALA A 20 10.94 -11.31 10.36
N ALA A 21 11.05 -12.32 11.20
CA ALA A 21 10.78 -12.17 12.63
C ALA A 21 11.72 -11.11 13.22
N LYS A 22 11.22 -10.34 14.17
CA LYS A 22 11.96 -9.23 14.82
C LYS A 22 13.34 -9.67 15.36
N GLN A 23 13.44 -10.91 15.83
CA GLN A 23 14.68 -11.53 16.33
C GLN A 23 15.69 -11.88 15.23
N ILE A 24 15.25 -11.96 13.98
CA ILE A 24 16.08 -12.24 12.81
C ILE A 24 16.42 -10.93 12.06
N ALA A 25 15.87 -9.81 12.48
CA ALA A 25 16.08 -8.50 11.86
C ALA A 25 17.55 -7.99 11.92
N SER A 26 18.40 -8.62 12.71
CA SER A 26 19.84 -8.38 12.70
C SER A 26 20.58 -9.09 11.55
N GLN A 27 19.92 -10.02 10.87
CA GLN A 27 20.42 -10.68 9.69
C GLN A 27 19.68 -10.10 8.48
N GLU A 28 20.40 -9.52 7.58
CA GLU A 28 20.03 -8.94 6.29
C GLU A 28 18.62 -9.34 5.78
N ASN A 29 17.60 -8.69 6.27
CA ASN A 29 16.24 -8.89 5.78
C ASN A 29 16.09 -8.16 4.45
N LYS A 30 16.42 -8.87 3.38
CA LYS A 30 16.40 -8.33 2.03
C LYS A 30 15.00 -8.00 1.60
N THR A 31 14.81 -6.78 1.13
CA THR A 31 13.58 -6.34 0.47
C THR A 31 13.71 -6.65 -1.01
N ALA A 32 12.95 -7.60 -1.52
CA ALA A 32 13.04 -8.02 -2.90
C ALA A 32 11.72 -8.55 -3.47
N LEU A 33 11.55 -8.36 -4.77
CA LEU A 33 10.50 -8.99 -5.56
C LEU A 33 11.11 -10.12 -6.39
N TYR A 34 10.55 -11.32 -6.25
CA TYR A 34 10.94 -12.52 -7.00
C TYR A 34 9.89 -12.80 -8.06
N VAL A 35 10.34 -13.11 -9.27
CA VAL A 35 9.47 -13.47 -10.40
C VAL A 35 9.88 -14.85 -10.90
N TYR A 36 8.97 -15.82 -10.79
CA TYR A 36 9.21 -17.20 -11.20
C TYR A 36 8.35 -17.58 -12.40
N ASP A 37 8.96 -18.22 -13.39
CA ASP A 37 8.26 -18.82 -14.52
C ASP A 37 7.46 -20.04 -14.04
N LEU A 38 6.15 -20.02 -14.19
CA LEU A 38 5.28 -21.14 -13.81
C LEU A 38 5.47 -22.38 -14.70
N GLY A 39 6.06 -22.21 -15.88
CA GLY A 39 6.40 -23.32 -16.78
C GLY A 39 7.77 -23.95 -16.49
N ASN A 40 8.56 -23.37 -15.55
CA ASN A 40 9.89 -23.86 -15.22
C ASN A 40 9.91 -24.53 -13.83
N THR A 41 10.17 -25.82 -13.82
CA THR A 41 10.22 -26.62 -12.59
C THR A 41 11.57 -26.58 -11.86
N LEU A 42 12.59 -25.88 -12.39
CA LEU A 42 13.95 -25.84 -11.83
C LEU A 42 14.12 -24.88 -10.66
N GLY A 43 13.09 -24.11 -10.32
CA GLY A 43 13.10 -23.21 -9.16
C GLY A 43 14.00 -21.97 -9.30
N THR A 44 14.57 -21.72 -10.47
CA THR A 44 15.34 -20.50 -10.74
C THR A 44 14.40 -19.35 -11.11
N PRO A 45 14.47 -18.19 -10.44
CA PRO A 45 13.62 -17.07 -10.78
C PRO A 45 14.01 -16.47 -12.14
N ILE A 46 13.00 -15.96 -12.87
CA ILE A 46 13.22 -15.12 -14.06
C ILE A 46 13.98 -13.86 -13.65
N ALA A 47 13.61 -13.26 -12.52
CA ALA A 47 14.24 -12.09 -11.97
C ALA A 47 14.11 -12.07 -10.44
N LYS A 48 15.13 -11.50 -9.82
CA LYS A 48 15.12 -11.05 -8.43
C LYS A 48 15.45 -9.57 -8.42
N ILE A 49 14.47 -8.75 -8.08
CA ILE A 49 14.64 -7.30 -8.03
C ILE A 49 14.79 -6.90 -6.57
N GLU A 50 16.01 -6.63 -6.17
CA GLU A 50 16.37 -6.24 -4.80
C GLU A 50 16.30 -4.73 -4.65
N VAL A 51 15.70 -4.27 -3.56
CA VAL A 51 15.68 -2.86 -3.16
C VAL A 51 16.89 -2.63 -2.25
N LYS A 52 17.86 -1.86 -2.72
CA LYS A 52 19.17 -1.66 -2.07
C LYS A 52 19.05 -1.12 -0.64
N ASP A 53 18.12 -0.20 -0.40
CA ASP A 53 17.91 0.44 0.91
C ASP A 53 16.57 0.08 1.53
N GLY A 54 16.01 -1.08 1.17
CA GLY A 54 14.74 -1.57 1.69
C GLY A 54 14.82 -1.91 3.17
N LYS A 55 13.70 -1.72 3.87
CA LYS A 55 13.62 -1.87 5.33
C LYS A 55 12.51 -2.85 5.73
N GLY A 56 12.91 -3.94 6.36
CA GLY A 56 11.97 -4.84 7.02
C GLY A 56 11.24 -5.84 6.12
N GLY A 57 11.69 -6.04 4.88
CA GLY A 57 11.12 -6.97 3.91
C GLY A 57 9.92 -6.44 3.14
N LEU A 58 9.61 -7.05 2.01
CA LEU A 58 8.57 -6.60 1.09
C LEU A 58 7.22 -7.26 1.41
N SER A 59 6.16 -6.46 1.42
CA SER A 59 4.76 -6.92 1.47
C SER A 59 4.28 -7.42 0.11
N SER A 60 3.09 -8.00 0.08
CA SER A 60 2.50 -8.53 -1.16
C SER A 60 2.38 -7.46 -2.25
N PRO A 61 2.75 -7.80 -3.50
CA PRO A 61 2.67 -6.86 -4.60
C PRO A 61 1.25 -6.78 -5.18
N THR A 62 0.96 -5.65 -5.85
CA THR A 62 -0.18 -5.49 -6.74
C THR A 62 0.34 -5.25 -8.15
N LEU A 63 -0.15 -6.03 -9.10
CA LEU A 63 0.27 -5.96 -10.50
C LEU A 63 -0.64 -5.02 -11.27
N VAL A 64 -0.06 -4.28 -12.22
CA VAL A 64 -0.76 -3.37 -13.12
C VAL A 64 -0.41 -3.68 -14.56
N ASP A 65 -1.44 -3.90 -15.36
CA ASP A 65 -1.42 -3.91 -16.81
C ASP A 65 -1.84 -2.51 -17.27
N LYS A 66 -0.89 -1.76 -17.79
CA LYS A 66 -1.05 -0.33 -18.05
C LYS A 66 -1.90 -0.02 -19.27
N ASP A 67 -1.74 -0.81 -20.31
CA ASP A 67 -2.39 -0.63 -21.63
C ASP A 67 -3.49 -1.65 -21.90
N LEU A 68 -3.77 -2.51 -20.93
CA LEU A 68 -4.82 -3.54 -20.98
C LEU A 68 -4.60 -4.58 -22.08
N ASP A 69 -3.35 -4.92 -22.36
CA ASP A 69 -2.97 -5.96 -23.31
C ASP A 69 -2.89 -7.37 -22.69
N GLY A 70 -3.13 -7.49 -21.39
CA GLY A 70 -3.06 -8.73 -20.61
C GLY A 70 -1.66 -9.04 -20.08
N ILE A 71 -0.72 -8.12 -20.23
CA ILE A 71 0.67 -8.27 -19.80
C ILE A 71 0.98 -7.30 -18.64
N VAL A 72 1.73 -7.77 -17.67
CA VAL A 72 2.11 -6.96 -16.51
C VAL A 72 3.20 -5.97 -16.89
N ASP A 73 2.95 -4.69 -16.60
CA ASP A 73 3.90 -3.60 -16.83
C ASP A 73 4.55 -3.09 -15.56
N ILE A 74 3.80 -3.05 -14.46
CA ILE A 74 4.20 -2.44 -13.20
C ILE A 74 3.76 -3.32 -12.04
N ALA A 75 4.57 -3.35 -10.98
CA ALA A 75 4.15 -3.84 -9.68
C ALA A 75 4.38 -2.77 -8.61
N TYR A 76 3.47 -2.70 -7.64
CA TYR A 76 3.62 -1.86 -6.45
C TYR A 76 3.65 -2.75 -5.21
N ALA A 77 4.57 -2.48 -4.31
CA ALA A 77 4.63 -3.16 -3.01
C ALA A 77 5.31 -2.27 -1.98
N GLY A 78 4.84 -2.36 -0.74
CA GLY A 78 5.40 -1.61 0.39
C GLY A 78 6.26 -2.48 1.29
N ASP A 79 6.98 -1.85 2.22
CA ASP A 79 7.78 -2.52 3.24
C ASP A 79 7.38 -2.13 4.66
N ARG A 80 7.91 -2.85 5.65
CA ARG A 80 7.65 -2.55 7.07
C ARG A 80 8.31 -1.26 7.55
N GLY A 81 9.28 -0.75 6.82
CA GLY A 81 9.91 0.54 7.09
C GLY A 81 9.10 1.73 6.61
N GLY A 82 7.99 1.51 5.93
CA GLY A 82 7.07 2.56 5.47
C GLY A 82 7.39 3.13 4.10
N ASN A 83 8.10 2.39 3.28
CA ASN A 83 8.37 2.75 1.89
C ASN A 83 7.40 2.05 0.95
N MET A 84 6.99 2.72 -0.12
CA MET A 84 6.25 2.13 -1.23
C MET A 84 7.12 2.17 -2.48
N TYR A 85 7.24 1.02 -3.13
CA TYR A 85 8.09 0.82 -4.31
C TYR A 85 7.25 0.61 -5.57
N ARG A 86 7.79 1.10 -6.66
CA ARG A 86 7.30 0.88 -8.02
C ARG A 86 8.35 0.07 -8.79
N PHE A 87 7.95 -1.12 -9.23
CA PHE A 87 8.77 -2.00 -10.06
C PHE A 87 8.35 -1.82 -11.52
N ASP A 88 9.29 -1.39 -12.35
CA ASP A 88 9.10 -1.28 -13.79
C ASP A 88 9.43 -2.62 -14.45
N LEU A 89 8.40 -3.28 -14.94
CA LEU A 89 8.44 -4.62 -15.56
C LEU A 89 8.11 -4.54 -17.05
N SER A 90 8.15 -3.36 -17.65
CA SER A 90 7.71 -3.10 -19.01
C SER A 90 8.73 -3.52 -20.09
N ASN A 91 9.96 -3.83 -19.71
CA ASN A 91 10.97 -4.28 -20.67
C ASN A 91 10.79 -5.78 -20.96
N SER A 92 10.93 -6.17 -22.24
CA SER A 92 10.93 -7.57 -22.65
C SER A 92 12.11 -8.38 -22.14
N ASP A 93 13.22 -7.71 -21.78
CA ASP A 93 14.38 -8.30 -21.13
C ASP A 93 14.26 -8.13 -19.61
N PRO A 94 14.03 -9.22 -18.85
CA PRO A 94 13.87 -9.14 -17.40
C PRO A 94 15.10 -8.59 -16.67
N SER A 95 16.28 -8.67 -17.24
CA SER A 95 17.50 -8.10 -16.65
C SER A 95 17.48 -6.56 -16.59
N LYS A 96 16.59 -5.94 -17.33
CA LYS A 96 16.38 -4.48 -17.38
C LYS A 96 15.22 -4.00 -16.50
N TRP A 97 14.54 -4.91 -15.82
CA TRP A 97 13.52 -4.52 -14.86
C TRP A 97 14.18 -3.78 -13.68
N SER A 98 13.48 -2.77 -13.19
CA SER A 98 14.03 -1.85 -12.19
C SER A 98 13.02 -1.53 -11.10
N VAL A 99 13.49 -0.92 -10.02
CA VAL A 99 12.68 -0.47 -8.90
C VAL A 99 12.99 0.98 -8.55
N SER A 100 11.96 1.73 -8.20
CA SER A 100 12.08 3.07 -7.65
C SER A 100 11.20 3.20 -6.40
N THR A 101 11.60 4.10 -5.50
CA THR A 101 10.80 4.43 -4.32
C THR A 101 9.90 5.60 -4.65
N ILE A 102 8.58 5.42 -4.53
CA ILE A 102 7.60 6.49 -4.77
C ILE A 102 7.13 7.17 -3.50
N PHE A 103 7.30 6.53 -2.34
CA PHE A 103 6.86 7.04 -1.05
C PHE A 103 7.79 6.59 0.08
N GLU A 104 8.08 7.51 0.99
CA GLU A 104 8.81 7.25 2.25
C GLU A 104 8.04 7.87 3.41
N GLY A 105 7.61 7.05 4.39
CA GLY A 105 6.75 7.53 5.48
C GLY A 105 7.09 7.03 6.88
N GLY A 106 7.88 5.99 7.00
CA GLY A 106 8.35 5.48 8.30
C GLY A 106 7.34 4.69 9.12
N LYS A 107 6.10 4.50 8.64
CA LYS A 107 5.10 3.63 9.29
C LYS A 107 4.92 2.34 8.50
N PRO A 108 4.78 1.17 9.15
CA PRO A 108 4.80 -0.11 8.47
C PRO A 108 3.67 -0.26 7.46
N ILE A 109 3.99 -0.81 6.29
CA ILE A 109 3.03 -1.18 5.25
C ILE A 109 3.02 -2.70 5.18
N THR A 110 1.94 -3.32 5.62
CA THR A 110 1.83 -4.78 5.78
C THR A 110 0.74 -5.40 4.91
N SER A 111 0.18 -4.64 3.99
CA SER A 111 -0.80 -5.14 3.02
C SER A 111 -0.48 -4.65 1.62
N ALA A 112 -1.00 -5.36 0.61
CA ALA A 112 -0.87 -4.94 -0.77
C ALA A 112 -1.60 -3.62 -1.01
N PRO A 113 -1.08 -2.72 -1.86
CA PRO A 113 -1.80 -1.52 -2.26
C PRO A 113 -2.93 -1.85 -3.25
N ALA A 114 -3.95 -1.00 -3.29
CA ALA A 114 -4.89 -0.95 -4.39
C ALA A 114 -4.48 0.16 -5.36
N VAL A 115 -4.84 0.00 -6.62
CA VAL A 115 -4.54 0.98 -7.66
C VAL A 115 -5.82 1.43 -8.33
N SER A 116 -6.02 2.74 -8.42
CA SER A 116 -7.14 3.36 -9.12
C SER A 116 -6.61 4.19 -10.28
N ARG A 117 -7.26 4.11 -11.43
CA ARG A 117 -6.92 4.94 -12.58
C ARG A 117 -7.78 6.20 -12.61
N LEU A 118 -7.14 7.35 -12.68
CA LEU A 118 -7.74 8.63 -13.02
C LEU A 118 -7.44 8.96 -14.50
N ALA A 119 -7.95 10.09 -15.00
CA ALA A 119 -7.82 10.45 -16.41
C ALA A 119 -6.36 10.55 -16.90
N ASP A 120 -5.46 11.07 -16.08
CA ASP A 120 -4.08 11.40 -16.43
C ASP A 120 -3.02 10.71 -15.54
N LYS A 121 -3.44 9.94 -14.55
CA LYS A 121 -2.55 9.33 -13.57
C LYS A 121 -3.17 8.11 -12.90
N ARG A 122 -2.36 7.33 -12.19
CA ARG A 122 -2.82 6.32 -11.25
C ARG A 122 -2.70 6.82 -9.82
N VAL A 123 -3.58 6.32 -8.97
CA VAL A 123 -3.49 6.50 -7.53
C VAL A 123 -3.13 5.18 -6.89
N VAL A 124 -2.02 5.15 -6.19
CA VAL A 124 -1.59 3.99 -5.39
C VAL A 124 -2.09 4.19 -3.96
N ILE A 125 -3.02 3.34 -3.54
CA ILE A 125 -3.76 3.49 -2.27
C ILE A 125 -3.33 2.40 -1.31
N PHE A 126 -2.87 2.80 -0.15
CA PHE A 126 -2.42 1.88 0.89
C PHE A 126 -2.61 2.50 2.28
N GLY A 127 -2.78 1.65 3.26
CA GLY A 127 -2.78 2.06 4.65
C GLY A 127 -1.53 1.62 5.37
N THR A 128 -1.30 2.19 6.53
CA THR A 128 -0.23 1.82 7.42
C THR A 128 -0.75 1.11 8.67
N GLY A 129 0.10 0.32 9.28
CA GLY A 129 -0.17 -0.46 10.47
C GLY A 129 0.38 -1.87 10.38
N SER A 130 0.44 -2.54 11.51
CA SER A 130 0.90 -3.91 11.63
C SER A 130 0.14 -4.63 12.75
N ASP A 131 -0.10 -5.91 12.57
CA ASP A 131 -0.63 -6.83 13.57
C ASP A 131 0.13 -8.19 13.52
N LEU A 132 1.40 -8.13 13.21
CA LEU A 132 2.28 -9.29 13.04
C LEU A 132 2.87 -9.80 14.36
N SER A 133 2.74 -9.04 15.44
CA SER A 133 3.21 -9.39 16.78
C SER A 133 2.23 -8.93 17.86
N GLU A 134 2.34 -9.47 19.06
CA GLU A 134 1.56 -9.03 20.23
C GLU A 134 1.81 -7.55 20.55
N GLU A 135 3.04 -7.09 20.39
CA GLU A 135 3.38 -5.66 20.56
C GLU A 135 2.65 -4.76 19.55
N ASP A 136 2.50 -5.22 18.32
CA ASP A 136 1.75 -4.50 17.28
C ASP A 136 0.28 -4.39 17.68
N VAL A 137 -0.31 -5.47 18.21
CA VAL A 137 -1.73 -5.52 18.59
C VAL A 137 -2.06 -4.51 19.67
N VAL A 138 -1.21 -4.39 20.71
CA VAL A 138 -1.42 -3.43 21.81
C VAL A 138 -0.94 -2.02 21.48
N GLY A 139 -0.23 -1.84 20.39
CA GLY A 139 0.30 -0.56 19.95
C GLY A 139 -0.81 0.45 19.63
N LYS A 140 -0.59 1.70 20.01
CA LYS A 140 -1.52 2.83 19.79
C LYS A 140 -0.93 3.90 18.86
N ASP A 141 0.05 3.51 18.06
CA ASP A 141 0.71 4.41 17.12
C ASP A 141 -0.27 5.04 16.14
N GLN A 142 0.02 6.27 15.77
CA GLN A 142 -0.71 6.99 14.73
C GLN A 142 -0.45 6.35 13.36
N GLN A 143 -1.51 5.94 12.66
CA GLN A 143 -1.46 5.38 11.33
C GLN A 143 -2.23 6.23 10.32
N TYR A 144 -2.02 5.93 9.03
CA TYR A 144 -2.51 6.74 7.92
C TYR A 144 -3.01 5.89 6.76
N ILE A 145 -3.85 6.47 5.93
CA ILE A 145 -4.17 5.96 4.59
C ILE A 145 -3.62 6.97 3.59
N TYR A 146 -2.88 6.48 2.60
CA TYR A 146 -2.27 7.30 1.55
C TYR A 146 -2.84 6.96 0.19
N GLY A 147 -2.98 7.98 -0.65
CA GLY A 147 -3.16 7.85 -2.08
C GLY A 147 -2.08 8.65 -2.80
N ILE A 148 -1.13 7.98 -3.42
CA ILE A 148 0.02 8.60 -4.08
C ILE A 148 -0.21 8.59 -5.58
N PHE A 149 -0.09 9.75 -6.22
CA PHE A 149 -0.24 9.89 -7.66
C PHE A 149 1.00 9.43 -8.39
N ASP A 150 0.83 8.53 -9.35
CA ASP A 150 1.87 8.06 -10.25
C ASP A 150 1.50 8.48 -11.69
N ASP A 151 2.37 9.28 -12.32
CA ASP A 151 2.20 9.81 -13.67
C ASP A 151 2.95 8.99 -14.74
N ASP A 152 3.48 7.84 -14.39
CA ASP A 152 4.29 6.94 -15.24
C ASP A 152 5.62 7.52 -15.78
N LYS A 153 6.03 8.68 -15.30
CA LYS A 153 7.30 9.29 -15.69
C LYS A 153 8.46 8.85 -14.81
N GLY A 154 8.19 8.07 -13.76
CA GLY A 154 9.19 7.56 -12.83
C GLY A 154 9.85 8.62 -11.96
N THR A 155 9.29 9.83 -11.92
CA THR A 155 9.86 10.98 -11.20
C THR A 155 9.17 11.27 -9.88
N VAL A 156 8.03 10.61 -9.62
CA VAL A 156 7.25 10.85 -8.40
C VAL A 156 7.96 10.22 -7.20
N LYS A 157 8.27 11.05 -6.23
CA LYS A 157 8.69 10.62 -4.90
C LYS A 157 8.04 11.54 -3.86
N VAL A 158 7.34 10.94 -2.92
CA VAL A 158 6.71 11.63 -1.80
C VAL A 158 7.41 11.22 -0.52
N THR A 159 7.91 12.19 0.23
CA THR A 159 8.46 11.97 1.57
C THR A 159 7.60 12.74 2.56
N VAL A 160 7.09 12.07 3.58
CA VAL A 160 6.30 12.68 4.65
C VAL A 160 7.10 12.74 5.95
N GLN A 161 6.80 13.75 6.76
CA GLN A 161 7.32 13.88 8.12
C GLN A 161 6.13 13.79 9.08
N ASN A 162 6.24 12.92 10.08
CA ASN A 162 5.14 12.65 11.01
C ASN A 162 3.80 12.35 10.31
N GLY A 163 3.88 11.64 9.19
CA GLY A 163 2.73 11.13 8.46
C GLY A 163 2.11 12.07 7.43
N THR A 164 2.44 13.34 7.42
CA THR A 164 1.81 14.36 6.56
C THR A 164 2.82 15.23 5.80
N GLY A 165 2.36 16.14 4.98
CA GLY A 165 3.19 17.00 4.14
C GLY A 165 3.48 16.37 2.78
N GLY A 166 4.64 16.68 2.19
CA GLY A 166 5.10 16.10 0.93
C GLY A 166 4.23 16.41 -0.30
N GLY A 167 3.39 17.45 -0.25
CA GLY A 167 2.47 17.81 -1.34
C GLY A 167 1.16 17.01 -1.31
N LEU A 168 0.85 16.37 -0.19
CA LEU A 168 -0.40 15.61 0.00
C LEU A 168 -1.51 16.49 0.57
N LEU A 169 -2.72 16.31 0.03
CA LEU A 169 -3.93 16.90 0.62
C LEU A 169 -4.31 16.12 1.86
N GLU A 170 -4.36 16.78 3.00
CA GLU A 170 -4.71 16.15 4.27
C GLU A 170 -6.22 16.07 4.47
N GLN A 171 -6.69 14.88 4.84
CA GLN A 171 -8.05 14.60 5.27
C GLN A 171 -8.02 14.09 6.70
N VAL A 172 -8.98 14.50 7.52
CA VAL A 172 -9.06 14.11 8.93
C VAL A 172 -10.30 13.27 9.17
N LEU A 173 -10.11 12.11 9.80
CA LEU A 173 -11.17 11.21 10.18
C LEU A 173 -11.77 11.68 11.52
N LYS A 174 -13.08 11.95 11.53
CA LYS A 174 -13.85 12.27 12.73
C LYS A 174 -14.92 11.20 12.96
N GLU A 175 -15.28 11.03 14.20
CA GLU A 175 -16.35 10.12 14.60
C GLU A 175 -17.44 10.88 15.34
N GLU A 176 -18.66 10.65 14.94
CA GLU A 176 -19.85 11.17 15.58
C GLU A 176 -20.95 10.10 15.54
N ASN A 177 -21.54 9.78 16.68
CA ASN A 177 -22.59 8.78 16.79
C ASN A 177 -22.25 7.44 16.12
N LYS A 178 -21.06 6.91 16.40
CA LYS A 178 -20.52 5.67 15.79
C LYS A 178 -20.43 5.71 14.25
N THR A 179 -20.39 6.89 13.67
CA THR A 179 -20.19 7.10 12.24
C THR A 179 -18.89 7.84 12.01
N LEU A 180 -18.10 7.36 11.05
CA LEU A 180 -16.87 8.01 10.66
C LEU A 180 -17.13 9.00 9.52
N PHE A 181 -16.52 10.19 9.62
CA PHE A 181 -16.58 11.25 8.62
C PHE A 181 -15.19 11.68 8.21
N LEU A 182 -15.02 12.01 6.93
CA LEU A 182 -13.82 12.65 6.42
C LEU A 182 -14.05 14.15 6.33
N ASN A 183 -13.16 14.89 6.98
CA ASN A 183 -13.10 16.35 6.89
C ASN A 183 -11.76 16.76 6.30
N LYS A 184 -11.80 17.77 5.43
CA LYS A 184 -10.58 18.35 4.88
C LYS A 184 -9.70 18.91 6.00
N GLY A 185 -8.46 18.48 6.07
CA GLY A 185 -7.44 19.07 6.92
C GLY A 185 -6.95 20.41 6.37
N SER A 186 -6.15 21.12 7.15
CA SER A 186 -5.79 22.50 6.86
C SER A 186 -4.77 22.67 5.73
N ASP A 187 -3.92 21.68 5.44
CA ASP A 187 -2.72 21.92 4.66
C ASP A 187 -2.39 20.81 3.66
N GLY A 188 -2.13 21.21 2.45
CA GLY A 188 -1.65 20.38 1.35
C GLY A 188 -2.25 20.82 0.02
N SER A 189 -1.40 20.86 -1.01
CA SER A 189 -1.84 21.21 -2.36
C SER A 189 -2.63 20.10 -3.06
N GLY A 190 -2.44 18.85 -2.61
CA GLY A 190 -2.98 17.67 -3.31
C GLY A 190 -2.31 17.39 -4.66
N SER A 191 -1.17 18.02 -4.95
CA SER A 191 -0.47 17.85 -6.23
C SER A 191 0.16 16.47 -6.39
N LYS A 192 0.53 15.82 -5.28
CA LYS A 192 1.17 14.49 -5.26
C LYS A 192 0.27 13.38 -4.70
N GLY A 193 -0.92 13.72 -4.27
CA GLY A 193 -1.86 12.79 -3.69
C GLY A 193 -2.56 13.33 -2.45
N TRP A 194 -2.94 12.40 -1.58
CA TRP A 194 -3.69 12.70 -0.37
C TRP A 194 -3.32 11.76 0.77
N VAL A 195 -3.66 12.17 1.98
CA VAL A 195 -3.48 11.40 3.21
C VAL A 195 -4.69 11.53 4.11
N VAL A 196 -5.12 10.41 4.69
CA VAL A 196 -6.13 10.36 5.75
C VAL A 196 -5.43 10.00 7.05
N LYS A 197 -5.53 10.89 8.04
CA LYS A 197 -5.05 10.61 9.39
C LYS A 197 -6.10 9.79 10.13
N LEU A 198 -5.73 8.59 10.57
CA LEU A 198 -6.57 7.72 11.37
C LEU A 198 -6.60 8.17 12.84
N LYS A 199 -7.50 7.61 13.62
CA LYS A 199 -7.50 7.77 15.07
C LYS A 199 -6.46 6.89 15.72
N GLU A 200 -6.08 7.23 16.94
CA GLU A 200 -5.14 6.47 17.75
C GLU A 200 -5.52 4.98 17.81
N GLY A 201 -4.56 4.12 17.52
CA GLY A 201 -4.72 2.67 17.53
C GLY A 201 -5.43 2.08 16.31
N GLN A 202 -6.05 2.89 15.46
CA GLN A 202 -6.59 2.42 14.18
C GLN A 202 -5.47 2.12 13.19
N ARG A 203 -5.62 1.05 12.42
CA ARG A 203 -4.63 0.57 11.46
C ARG A 203 -5.27 -0.08 10.26
N VAL A 204 -4.48 -0.23 9.21
CA VAL A 204 -4.84 -0.94 7.98
C VAL A 204 -3.88 -2.10 7.78
N THR A 205 -4.40 -3.32 7.79
CA THR A 205 -3.63 -4.56 7.61
C THR A 205 -4.17 -5.44 6.48
N VAL A 206 -5.17 -4.94 5.76
CA VAL A 206 -5.83 -5.62 4.65
C VAL A 206 -5.80 -4.75 3.41
N LYS A 207 -5.59 -5.37 2.25
CA LYS A 207 -5.60 -4.66 0.96
C LYS A 207 -6.92 -3.90 0.75
N PRO A 208 -6.88 -2.60 0.40
CA PRO A 208 -8.05 -1.85 0.00
C PRO A 208 -8.69 -2.41 -1.27
N THR A 209 -9.98 -2.18 -1.44
CA THR A 209 -10.71 -2.52 -2.66
C THR A 209 -11.14 -1.23 -3.36
N VAL A 210 -10.94 -1.15 -4.67
CA VAL A 210 -11.35 0.02 -5.47
C VAL A 210 -12.41 -0.38 -6.47
N VAL A 211 -13.51 0.35 -6.45
CA VAL A 211 -14.62 0.21 -7.41
C VAL A 211 -15.08 1.62 -7.82
N LEU A 212 -15.15 1.88 -9.11
CA LEU A 212 -15.67 3.15 -9.65
C LEU A 212 -15.10 4.41 -8.96
N ARG A 213 -13.79 4.50 -8.86
CA ARG A 213 -13.07 5.60 -8.20
C ARG A 213 -13.37 5.76 -6.70
N THR A 214 -13.90 4.73 -6.08
CA THR A 214 -14.10 4.67 -4.63
C THR A 214 -13.17 3.62 -4.05
N ALA A 215 -12.37 4.01 -3.07
CA ALA A 215 -11.57 3.09 -2.29
C ALA A 215 -12.32 2.70 -1.01
N PHE A 216 -12.48 1.41 -0.79
CA PHE A 216 -13.00 0.86 0.45
C PHE A 216 -11.83 0.33 1.27
N VAL A 217 -11.60 0.95 2.41
CA VAL A 217 -10.48 0.62 3.30
C VAL A 217 -11.00 0.10 4.62
N THR A 218 -10.61 -1.11 4.97
CA THR A 218 -10.93 -1.69 6.27
C THR A 218 -9.96 -1.17 7.32
N ILE A 219 -10.51 -0.56 8.37
CA ILE A 219 -9.78 -0.04 9.52
C ILE A 219 -10.06 -0.92 10.71
N ARG A 220 -9.02 -1.29 11.45
CA ARG A 220 -9.13 -2.11 12.66
C ARG A 220 -8.47 -1.41 13.84
N LYS A 221 -9.14 -1.48 14.99
CA LYS A 221 -8.58 -1.06 16.27
C LYS A 221 -8.79 -2.17 17.28
N TYR A 222 -7.72 -2.70 17.84
CA TYR A 222 -7.81 -3.72 18.89
C TYR A 222 -8.30 -3.11 20.20
N LYS A 223 -9.07 -3.89 20.96
CA LYS A 223 -9.54 -3.52 22.29
C LYS A 223 -8.37 -3.56 23.28
N ASP A 224 -8.47 -2.78 24.35
CA ASP A 224 -7.38 -2.64 25.32
C ASP A 224 -7.04 -3.96 26.04
N ASP A 225 -7.98 -4.89 26.11
CA ASP A 225 -7.78 -6.24 26.66
C ASP A 225 -7.13 -7.22 25.67
N GLY A 226 -6.87 -6.81 24.44
CA GLY A 226 -6.35 -7.66 23.37
C GLY A 226 -7.33 -8.72 22.83
N CYS A 227 -8.54 -8.80 23.40
CA CYS A 227 -9.56 -9.77 23.04
C CYS A 227 -10.61 -9.18 22.11
N GLY A 228 -10.29 -9.07 20.83
CA GLY A 228 -11.19 -8.55 19.83
C GLY A 228 -10.76 -7.21 19.26
N ALA A 229 -11.49 -6.76 18.25
CA ALA A 229 -11.19 -5.52 17.56
C ALA A 229 -12.47 -4.86 17.07
N ASP A 230 -12.48 -3.54 17.08
CA ASP A 230 -13.48 -2.75 16.38
C ASP A 230 -13.04 -2.58 14.93
N THR A 231 -13.96 -2.85 14.00
CA THR A 231 -13.68 -2.78 12.57
C THR A 231 -14.64 -1.80 11.92
N ALA A 232 -14.10 -0.97 11.03
CA ALA A 232 -14.90 -0.08 10.20
C ALA A 232 -14.46 -0.16 8.74
N ILE A 233 -15.38 0.11 7.83
CA ILE A 233 -15.07 0.28 6.41
C ILE A 233 -15.24 1.75 6.07
N LEU A 234 -14.19 2.33 5.51
CA LEU A 234 -14.16 3.72 5.08
C LEU A 234 -14.23 3.78 3.56
N GLY A 235 -15.25 4.47 3.01
CA GLY A 235 -15.36 4.78 1.59
C GLY A 235 -14.70 6.12 1.29
N ILE A 236 -13.70 6.12 0.41
CA ILE A 236 -12.84 7.27 0.11
C ILE A 236 -12.88 7.57 -1.39
N ASN A 237 -13.01 8.84 -1.75
CA ASN A 237 -12.81 9.30 -3.12
C ASN A 237 -11.32 9.16 -3.49
N THR A 238 -11.01 8.40 -4.53
CA THR A 238 -9.61 8.14 -4.91
C THR A 238 -8.87 9.36 -5.44
N ALA A 239 -9.58 10.40 -5.87
CA ALA A 239 -8.97 11.60 -6.44
C ALA A 239 -8.42 12.56 -5.37
N ASP A 240 -9.07 12.65 -4.21
CA ASP A 240 -8.74 13.64 -3.17
C ASP A 240 -8.66 13.07 -1.75
N GLY A 241 -8.96 11.79 -1.57
CA GLY A 241 -9.01 11.15 -0.26
C GLY A 241 -10.21 11.56 0.59
N GLY A 242 -11.13 12.33 0.04
CA GLY A 242 -12.27 12.88 0.75
C GLY A 242 -13.51 12.00 0.74
N ALA A 243 -14.58 12.56 1.30
CA ALA A 243 -15.88 11.91 1.37
C ALA A 243 -16.54 11.78 0.00
N LEU A 244 -17.29 10.70 -0.19
CA LEU A 244 -18.13 10.50 -1.38
C LEU A 244 -19.43 11.31 -1.28
N THR A 245 -19.93 11.38 -0.05
CA THR A 245 -21.11 12.11 0.39
C THR A 245 -20.83 12.61 1.81
N PRO A 246 -21.72 13.31 2.49
CA PRO A 246 -21.49 13.72 3.87
C PRO A 246 -21.10 12.59 4.84
N ARG A 247 -21.31 11.31 4.45
CA ARG A 247 -20.95 10.14 5.26
C ARG A 247 -20.16 9.14 4.44
N SER A 248 -18.90 8.92 4.80
CA SER A 248 -17.97 8.06 4.06
C SER A 248 -17.71 6.72 4.73
N ALA A 249 -18.15 6.50 5.96
CA ALA A 249 -17.89 5.27 6.67
C ALA A 249 -19.02 4.90 7.60
N ARG A 250 -19.17 3.59 7.82
CA ARG A 250 -20.04 3.04 8.86
C ARG A 250 -19.23 2.02 9.66
N PRO A 251 -19.30 2.05 11.00
CA PRO A 251 -18.74 0.97 11.79
C PRO A 251 -19.51 -0.33 11.49
N ILE A 252 -18.77 -1.41 11.35
CA ILE A 252 -19.34 -2.75 11.37
C ILE A 252 -19.54 -3.07 12.85
N VAL A 253 -20.78 -3.20 13.27
CA VAL A 253 -21.09 -3.64 14.63
C VAL A 253 -20.77 -5.13 14.69
N PRO A 254 -19.84 -5.58 15.54
CA PRO A 254 -19.67 -7.01 15.78
C PRO A 254 -20.97 -7.57 16.39
N GLU A 255 -21.44 -8.67 15.83
CA GLU A 255 -22.52 -9.46 16.41
C GLU A 255 -22.10 -10.10 17.73
#